data_4c7d19f066763334f3c3abf80e5f6c0a
#
_entry.id   4c7d19f066763334f3c3abf80e5f6c0a
#
_cell.length_a   1.000
_cell.length_b   1.000
_cell.length_c   1.000
_cell.angle_alpha   90.00
_cell.angle_beta   90.00
_cell.angle_gamma   90.00
#
_symmetry.space_group_name_H-M   'P 1'
#
loop_
_entity.id
_entity.type
_entity.pdbx_description
1 polymer ?
#
loop_
_entity_poly.entity_id
_entity_poly.type
_entity_poly.pdbx_seq_one_letter_code
_entity_poly.pdbx_strand_id
1 'polypeptide(L)'
;MYIWVFVMFTRFENGTYTYYTSLEFDRFIRTAKIVQQNQSNKYTMPLWLFCSNIVGSDFVSGYHHNASTHRLPSECLNYGNIHRSGLFNIDIDDLSDDEICTLKDLCKIDNNIKYCAKSYSGHGVFILYYVGINNQFNPIYVYNNVYPEIYKLLKQIRRSIVIDNSSLYIKFGSYRIESYDPAPYNNFGDTQW
;
A
#
# COMPACT_ATOMS: atom_id res chain seq x y z
N MET A 1 -14.06 15.48 24.67
CA MET A 1 -13.53 14.09 24.59
C MET A 1 -13.08 13.89 23.14
N TYR A 2 -11.79 14.00 22.86
CA TYR A 2 -11.26 13.80 21.51
C TYR A 2 -11.17 12.30 21.25
N ILE A 3 -11.96 11.81 20.29
CA ILE A 3 -11.86 10.42 19.83
C ILE A 3 -10.65 10.40 18.87
N TRP A 4 -9.55 9.80 19.30
CA TRP A 4 -8.41 9.52 18.43
C TRP A 4 -8.84 8.45 17.43
N VAL A 5 -9.11 8.86 16.20
CA VAL A 5 -9.35 7.89 15.11
C VAL A 5 -7.97 7.47 14.61
N PHE A 6 -7.45 6.39 15.15
CA PHE A 6 -6.24 5.79 14.61
C PHE A 6 -6.55 5.18 13.25
N VAL A 7 -5.72 5.50 12.26
CA VAL A 7 -5.76 4.79 10.99
C VAL A 7 -5.30 3.37 11.27
N MET A 8 -6.23 2.41 11.09
CA MET A 8 -5.97 1.00 11.33
C MET A 8 -5.71 0.29 10.01
N PHE A 9 -4.62 -0.45 9.97
CA PHE A 9 -4.26 -1.32 8.87
C PHE A 9 -4.45 -2.77 9.28
N THR A 10 -4.69 -3.64 8.33
CA THR A 10 -4.77 -5.07 8.56
C THR A 10 -3.52 -5.74 8.03
N ARG A 11 -2.83 -6.48 8.88
CA ARG A 11 -1.75 -7.40 8.48
C ARG A 11 -2.28 -8.82 8.48
N PHE A 12 -2.11 -9.47 7.37
CA PHE A 12 -2.45 -10.87 7.21
C PHE A 12 -1.19 -11.72 7.15
N GLU A 13 -1.13 -12.72 8.02
CA GLU A 13 -0.03 -13.68 8.10
C GLU A 13 -0.54 -15.02 8.59
N ASN A 14 -0.15 -16.11 7.94
CA ASN A 14 -0.46 -17.49 8.34
C ASN A 14 -1.95 -17.74 8.65
N GLY A 15 -2.85 -17.20 7.83
CA GLY A 15 -4.29 -17.37 8.03
C GLY A 15 -4.92 -16.43 9.08
N THR A 16 -4.14 -15.51 9.65
CA THR A 16 -4.59 -14.63 10.74
C THR A 16 -4.58 -13.17 10.31
N TYR A 17 -5.65 -12.44 10.66
CA TYR A 17 -5.73 -10.99 10.53
C TYR A 17 -5.40 -10.33 11.86
N THR A 18 -4.48 -9.38 11.83
CA THR A 18 -4.14 -8.56 12.98
C THR A 18 -4.23 -7.08 12.59
N TYR A 19 -4.78 -6.26 13.46
CA TYR A 19 -4.96 -4.83 13.21
C TYR A 19 -3.83 -4.04 13.86
N TYR A 20 -3.30 -3.08 13.11
CA TYR A 20 -2.19 -2.25 13.53
C TYR A 20 -2.47 -0.78 13.20
N THR A 21 -1.91 0.10 14.01
CA THR A 21 -1.88 1.52 13.74
C THR A 21 -0.88 1.85 12.61
N SER A 22 -0.99 3.04 12.03
CA SER A 22 -0.01 3.54 11.06
C SER A 22 1.41 3.60 11.64
N LEU A 23 1.55 3.87 12.93
CA LEU A 23 2.85 3.89 13.63
C LEU A 23 3.46 2.49 13.72
N GLU A 24 2.66 1.48 14.06
CA GLU A 24 3.11 0.09 14.10
C GLU A 24 3.47 -0.42 12.71
N PHE A 25 2.67 -0.07 11.69
CA PHE A 25 2.98 -0.37 10.30
C PHE A 25 4.36 0.20 9.90
N ASP A 26 4.62 1.48 10.17
CA ASP A 26 5.91 2.11 9.89
C ASP A 26 7.05 1.38 10.60
N ARG A 27 6.85 0.99 11.87
CA ARG A 27 7.82 0.20 12.62
C ARG A 27 8.11 -1.15 11.96
N PHE A 28 7.09 -1.85 11.48
CA PHE A 28 7.28 -3.12 10.75
C PHE A 28 8.12 -2.90 9.50
N ILE A 29 7.80 -1.91 8.67
CA ILE A 29 8.54 -1.62 7.45
C ILE A 29 10.01 -1.29 7.73
N ARG A 30 10.29 -0.55 8.81
CA ARG A 30 11.68 -0.19 9.20
C ARG A 30 12.48 -1.33 9.78
N THR A 31 11.84 -2.33 10.36
CA THR A 31 12.52 -3.38 11.14
C THR A 31 12.34 -4.78 10.57
N ALA A 32 11.52 -4.95 9.54
CA ALA A 32 11.30 -6.25 8.93
C ALA A 32 12.63 -6.86 8.47
N LYS A 33 13.00 -7.98 9.09
CA LYS A 33 14.16 -8.77 8.63
C LYS A 33 13.69 -9.62 7.45
N ILE A 34 13.65 -9.04 6.28
CA ILE A 34 13.35 -9.80 5.08
C ILE A 34 14.59 -10.60 4.72
N VAL A 35 14.50 -11.90 4.96
CA VAL A 35 15.45 -12.85 4.43
C VAL A 35 15.32 -12.80 2.91
N GLN A 36 16.36 -12.32 2.26
CA GLN A 36 16.56 -12.14 0.83
C GLN A 36 15.33 -12.37 -0.05
N GLN A 37 14.98 -11.34 -0.75
CA GLN A 37 13.93 -11.16 -1.73
C GLN A 37 14.00 -12.21 -2.85
N ASN A 38 13.66 -13.44 -2.53
CA ASN A 38 13.50 -14.49 -3.52
C ASN A 38 12.04 -14.44 -4.00
N GLN A 39 11.81 -14.26 -5.28
CA GLN A 39 10.46 -14.24 -5.87
C GLN A 39 9.63 -15.47 -5.50
N SER A 40 10.26 -16.63 -5.27
CA SER A 40 9.57 -17.85 -4.83
C SER A 40 8.87 -17.71 -3.48
N ASN A 41 9.33 -16.78 -2.60
CA ASN A 41 8.77 -16.57 -1.28
C ASN A 41 7.74 -15.41 -1.25
N LYS A 42 7.59 -14.67 -2.34
CA LYS A 42 6.69 -13.51 -2.43
C LYS A 42 5.27 -13.82 -1.94
N TYR A 43 4.75 -15.00 -2.27
CA TYR A 43 3.38 -15.39 -1.96
C TYR A 43 3.18 -15.96 -0.55
N THR A 44 4.25 -16.19 0.20
CA THR A 44 4.21 -16.65 1.59
C THR A 44 4.44 -15.52 2.59
N MET A 45 4.79 -14.33 2.09
CA MET A 45 5.06 -13.16 2.93
C MET A 45 3.76 -12.57 3.48
N PRO A 46 3.82 -11.93 4.66
CA PRO A 46 2.70 -11.17 5.20
C PRO A 46 2.21 -10.11 4.23
N LEU A 47 0.89 -9.87 4.27
CA LEU A 47 0.23 -8.87 3.45
C LEU A 47 -0.32 -7.73 4.31
N TRP A 48 -0.18 -6.52 3.81
CA TRP A 48 -0.79 -5.34 4.39
C TRP A 48 -1.98 -4.87 3.55
N LEU A 49 -3.09 -4.61 4.24
CA LEU A 49 -4.29 -3.99 3.66
C LEU A 49 -4.53 -2.66 4.38
N PHE A 50 -4.78 -1.62 3.62
CA PHE A 50 -4.94 -0.26 4.14
C PHE A 50 -6.41 0.04 4.51
N CYS A 51 -7.02 -0.91 5.18
CA CYS A 51 -8.35 -0.85 5.75
C CYS A 51 -8.42 -1.81 6.95
N SER A 52 -9.46 -1.71 7.76
CA SER A 52 -9.65 -2.59 8.91
C SER A 52 -11.07 -3.16 8.94
N ASN A 53 -11.32 -4.02 9.93
CA ASN A 53 -12.59 -4.72 10.11
C ASN A 53 -12.97 -5.63 8.90
N ILE A 54 -11.97 -6.32 8.36
CA ILE A 54 -12.18 -7.32 7.32
C ILE A 54 -12.67 -8.60 8.01
N VAL A 55 -13.89 -9.02 7.67
CA VAL A 55 -14.52 -10.22 8.25
C VAL A 55 -14.52 -11.32 7.20
N GLY A 56 -13.92 -12.47 7.54
CA GLY A 56 -14.02 -13.70 6.75
C GLY A 56 -12.69 -14.38 6.49
N SER A 57 -12.62 -15.67 6.83
CA SER A 57 -11.46 -16.54 6.50
C SER A 57 -11.25 -16.71 4.99
N ASP A 58 -12.31 -16.49 4.21
CA ASP A 58 -12.36 -16.75 2.78
C ASP A 58 -11.57 -15.74 1.94
N PHE A 59 -11.36 -14.55 2.48
CA PHE A 59 -10.57 -13.49 1.83
C PHE A 59 -9.17 -13.97 1.41
N VAL A 60 -8.56 -14.78 2.24
CA VAL A 60 -7.17 -15.18 2.05
C VAL A 60 -7.00 -16.56 1.46
N SER A 61 -7.93 -17.47 1.70
CA SER A 61 -7.92 -18.74 0.98
C SER A 61 -8.00 -18.49 -0.53
N GLY A 62 -8.78 -17.50 -0.95
CA GLY A 62 -8.85 -17.05 -2.34
C GLY A 62 -7.52 -16.47 -2.86
N TYR A 63 -6.76 -15.74 -2.04
CA TYR A 63 -5.47 -15.20 -2.44
C TYR A 63 -4.43 -16.31 -2.70
N HIS A 64 -4.31 -17.26 -1.79
CA HIS A 64 -3.37 -18.37 -1.94
C HIS A 64 -3.72 -19.32 -3.08
N HIS A 65 -5.01 -19.54 -3.35
CA HIS A 65 -5.47 -20.37 -4.48
C HIS A 65 -5.36 -19.68 -5.84
N ASN A 66 -5.46 -18.35 -5.88
CA ASN A 66 -5.41 -17.55 -7.10
C ASN A 66 -4.15 -16.68 -7.21
N ALA A 67 -3.04 -17.12 -6.63
CA ALA A 67 -1.76 -16.40 -6.66
C ALA A 67 -1.32 -16.00 -8.09
N SER A 68 -1.71 -16.79 -9.09
CA SER A 68 -1.43 -16.48 -10.50
C SER A 68 -2.26 -15.34 -11.08
N THR A 69 -3.36 -14.96 -10.45
CA THR A 69 -4.28 -13.93 -10.96
C THR A 69 -4.26 -12.64 -10.15
N HIS A 70 -3.62 -12.62 -8.98
CA HIS A 70 -3.61 -11.50 -8.02
C HIS A 70 -5.01 -10.92 -7.71
N ARG A 71 -6.06 -11.68 -7.94
CA ARG A 71 -7.44 -11.26 -7.74
C ARG A 71 -7.99 -11.89 -6.49
N LEU A 72 -8.44 -11.05 -5.58
CA LEU A 72 -9.25 -11.49 -4.46
C LEU A 72 -10.64 -11.86 -4.99
N PRO A 73 -11.23 -13.00 -4.58
CA PRO A 73 -12.57 -13.36 -4.99
C PRO A 73 -13.56 -12.25 -4.64
N SER A 74 -14.41 -11.90 -5.60
CA SER A 74 -15.40 -10.81 -5.45
C SER A 74 -16.43 -11.08 -4.33
N GLU A 75 -16.51 -12.31 -3.87
CA GLU A 75 -17.48 -12.83 -2.92
C GLU A 75 -17.06 -12.65 -1.44
N CYS A 76 -15.76 -12.41 -1.20
CA CYS A 76 -15.18 -12.40 0.14
C CYS A 76 -15.48 -11.13 0.95
N LEU A 77 -16.32 -10.22 0.47
CA LEU A 77 -16.36 -8.88 1.03
C LEU A 77 -17.75 -8.38 1.28
N ASN A 78 -18.13 -8.49 2.52
CA ASN A 78 -19.25 -7.71 3.02
C ASN A 78 -18.77 -6.25 3.21
N TYR A 79 -18.91 -5.45 2.12
CA TYR A 79 -18.44 -4.06 2.05
C TYR A 79 -18.99 -3.16 3.16
N GLY A 80 -20.10 -3.54 3.80
CA GLY A 80 -20.78 -2.71 4.80
C GLY A 80 -19.97 -2.53 6.10
N ASN A 81 -19.01 -3.41 6.38
CA ASN A 81 -18.30 -3.43 7.66
C ASN A 81 -16.83 -3.01 7.57
N ILE A 82 -16.30 -2.75 6.37
CA ILE A 82 -14.90 -2.38 6.21
C ILE A 82 -14.69 -0.93 6.60
N HIS A 83 -13.79 -0.71 7.55
CA HIS A 83 -13.35 0.63 7.89
C HIS A 83 -12.25 1.08 6.92
N ARG A 84 -12.55 2.07 6.13
CA ARG A 84 -11.67 2.62 5.11
C ARG A 84 -10.71 3.64 5.71
N SER A 85 -9.44 3.55 5.34
CA SER A 85 -8.43 4.54 5.75
C SER A 85 -8.42 5.78 4.84
N GLY A 86 -9.03 5.71 3.68
CA GLY A 86 -8.90 6.73 2.63
C GLY A 86 -7.57 6.64 1.86
N LEU A 87 -6.74 5.63 2.12
CA LEU A 87 -5.44 5.45 1.48
C LEU A 87 -5.54 4.51 0.28
N PHE A 88 -4.89 4.88 -0.80
CA PHE A 88 -4.72 4.06 -1.98
C PHE A 88 -3.23 3.75 -2.17
N ASN A 89 -2.91 2.49 -2.49
CA ASN A 89 -1.55 2.07 -2.75
C ASN A 89 -1.21 2.18 -4.25
N ILE A 90 -0.11 2.82 -4.55
CA ILE A 90 0.43 2.98 -5.90
C ILE A 90 1.78 2.27 -5.94
N ASP A 91 1.99 1.42 -6.92
CA ASP A 91 3.22 0.66 -7.11
C ASP A 91 4.02 1.22 -8.29
N ILE A 92 5.31 1.41 -8.09
CA ILE A 92 6.23 1.94 -9.08
C ILE A 92 7.45 1.04 -9.09
N ASP A 93 7.68 0.37 -10.20
CA ASP A 93 8.77 -0.57 -10.39
C ASP A 93 9.94 0.03 -11.21
N ASP A 94 11.02 -0.74 -11.33
CA ASP A 94 12.19 -0.43 -12.15
C ASP A 94 12.91 0.88 -11.79
N LEU A 95 13.07 1.13 -10.50
CA LEU A 95 13.82 2.26 -9.96
C LEU A 95 15.19 1.82 -9.43
N SER A 96 16.21 2.65 -9.69
CA SER A 96 17.49 2.55 -8.99
C SER A 96 17.39 3.08 -7.55
N ASP A 97 18.37 2.77 -6.71
CA ASP A 97 18.41 3.26 -5.34
C ASP A 97 18.44 4.80 -5.26
N ASP A 98 19.15 5.47 -6.17
CA ASP A 98 19.20 6.93 -6.24
C ASP A 98 17.85 7.52 -6.67
N GLU A 99 17.15 6.88 -7.61
CA GLU A 99 15.82 7.28 -8.03
C GLU A 99 14.80 7.09 -6.90
N ILE A 100 14.92 6.02 -6.11
CA ILE A 100 14.09 5.78 -4.92
C ILE A 100 14.33 6.88 -3.87
N CYS A 101 15.57 7.23 -3.58
CA CYS A 101 15.88 8.30 -2.65
C CYS A 101 15.31 9.65 -3.13
N THR A 102 15.52 9.98 -4.41
CA THR A 102 14.98 11.20 -5.01
C THR A 102 13.45 11.25 -4.94
N LEU A 103 12.78 10.12 -5.24
CA LEU A 103 11.32 10.06 -5.19
C LEU A 103 10.78 10.28 -3.77
N LYS A 104 11.43 9.69 -2.76
CA LYS A 104 11.05 9.92 -1.35
C LYS A 104 11.18 11.40 -0.95
N ASP A 105 12.19 12.09 -1.46
CA ASP A 105 12.33 13.53 -1.22
C ASP A 105 11.25 14.33 -1.94
N LEU A 106 10.89 13.97 -3.17
CA LEU A 106 9.81 14.59 -3.91
C LEU A 106 8.43 14.35 -3.29
N CYS A 107 8.24 13.24 -2.59
CA CYS A 107 6.98 12.96 -1.87
C CYS A 107 6.63 14.05 -0.84
N LYS A 108 7.61 14.80 -0.35
CA LYS A 108 7.39 15.91 0.59
C LYS A 108 6.60 17.08 -0.01
N ILE A 109 6.51 17.16 -1.34
CA ILE A 109 5.85 18.27 -2.06
C ILE A 109 4.32 18.10 -2.04
N ASP A 110 3.81 16.86 -2.02
CA ASP A 110 2.37 16.59 -2.01
C ASP A 110 1.92 16.04 -0.64
N ASN A 111 1.17 16.83 0.10
CA ASN A 111 0.65 16.46 1.41
C ASN A 111 -0.33 15.28 1.39
N ASN A 112 -0.85 14.87 0.25
CA ASN A 112 -1.68 13.68 0.13
C ASN A 112 -0.84 12.40 0.09
N ILE A 113 0.46 12.48 -0.20
CA ILE A 113 1.37 11.35 -0.05
C ILE A 113 1.64 11.16 1.43
N LYS A 114 1.17 10.05 1.97
CA LYS A 114 1.29 9.76 3.41
C LYS A 114 2.46 8.84 3.72
N TYR A 115 2.83 8.02 2.76
CA TYR A 115 3.93 7.08 2.93
C TYR A 115 4.58 6.73 1.60
N CYS A 116 5.89 6.53 1.59
CA CYS A 116 6.62 6.00 0.46
C CYS A 116 7.78 5.14 0.95
N ALA A 117 7.79 3.87 0.57
CA ALA A 117 8.83 2.93 0.97
C ALA A 117 9.21 2.00 -0.18
N LYS A 118 10.38 1.36 -0.05
CA LYS A 118 10.84 0.35 -1.00
C LYS A 118 9.81 -0.77 -1.13
N SER A 119 9.61 -1.24 -2.35
CA SER A 119 8.81 -2.43 -2.63
C SER A 119 9.54 -3.70 -2.21
N TYR A 120 8.83 -4.83 -2.21
CA TYR A 120 9.40 -6.12 -1.83
C TYR A 120 10.62 -6.51 -2.68
N SER A 121 10.64 -6.20 -3.96
CA SER A 121 11.77 -6.48 -4.85
C SER A 121 13.02 -5.64 -4.53
N GLY A 122 12.86 -4.53 -3.83
CA GLY A 122 13.93 -3.55 -3.59
C GLY A 122 14.23 -2.62 -4.77
N HIS A 123 13.66 -2.90 -5.96
CA HIS A 123 13.85 -2.13 -7.19
C HIS A 123 12.62 -1.31 -7.57
N GLY A 124 11.87 -0.87 -6.57
CA GLY A 124 10.70 -0.05 -6.74
C GLY A 124 10.25 0.50 -5.41
N VAL A 125 9.15 1.24 -5.44
CA VAL A 125 8.50 1.78 -4.25
C VAL A 125 7.01 1.52 -4.28
N PHE A 126 6.40 1.54 -3.11
CA PHE A 126 4.97 1.76 -3.00
C PHE A 126 4.70 3.11 -2.33
N ILE A 127 3.65 3.78 -2.79
CA ILE A 127 3.18 5.05 -2.25
C ILE A 127 1.78 4.84 -1.69
N LEU A 128 1.54 5.27 -0.45
CA LEU A 128 0.21 5.40 0.11
C LEU A 128 -0.27 6.84 -0.08
N TYR A 129 -1.23 7.00 -0.96
CA TYR A 129 -1.82 8.29 -1.31
C TYR A 129 -3.20 8.45 -0.67
N TYR A 130 -3.45 9.56 0.00
CA TYR A 130 -4.75 9.83 0.57
C TYR A 130 -5.71 10.36 -0.50
N VAL A 131 -6.74 9.58 -0.77
CA VAL A 131 -7.78 9.88 -1.77
C VAL A 131 -9.13 10.22 -1.13
N GLY A 132 -9.18 10.19 0.20
CA GLY A 132 -10.42 10.29 0.95
C GLY A 132 -11.20 8.96 1.02
N ILE A 133 -11.94 8.80 2.11
CA ILE A 133 -12.65 7.54 2.44
C ILE A 133 -13.58 7.08 1.30
N ASN A 134 -14.28 8.01 0.66
CA ASN A 134 -15.23 7.69 -0.41
C ASN A 134 -14.56 7.24 -1.71
N ASN A 135 -13.32 7.64 -1.94
CA ASN A 135 -12.59 7.35 -3.18
C ASN A 135 -11.59 6.20 -3.07
N GLN A 136 -11.37 5.65 -1.88
CA GLN A 136 -10.36 4.61 -1.65
C GLN A 136 -10.51 3.39 -2.58
N PHE A 137 -11.74 3.06 -2.95
CA PHE A 137 -12.05 1.94 -3.83
C PHE A 137 -12.61 2.39 -5.19
N ASN A 138 -12.28 3.61 -5.61
CA ASN A 138 -12.69 4.16 -6.89
C ASN A 138 -11.51 4.26 -7.86
N PRO A 139 -11.25 3.23 -8.67
CA PRO A 139 -10.10 3.21 -9.58
C PRO A 139 -10.16 4.31 -10.64
N ILE A 140 -11.36 4.71 -11.07
CA ILE A 140 -11.54 5.79 -12.05
C ILE A 140 -11.09 7.12 -11.45
N TYR A 141 -11.46 7.39 -10.19
CA TYR A 141 -11.02 8.59 -9.50
C TYR A 141 -9.49 8.61 -9.37
N VAL A 142 -8.88 7.51 -8.96
CA VAL A 142 -7.43 7.40 -8.79
C VAL A 142 -6.71 7.61 -10.12
N TYR A 143 -7.16 6.95 -11.17
CA TYR A 143 -6.57 7.07 -12.50
C TYR A 143 -6.62 8.52 -13.02
N ASN A 144 -7.75 9.19 -12.86
CA ASN A 144 -7.96 10.52 -13.41
C ASN A 144 -7.37 11.66 -12.56
N ASN A 145 -7.25 11.48 -11.23
CA ASN A 145 -6.89 12.58 -10.32
C ASN A 145 -5.56 12.35 -9.59
N VAL A 146 -5.18 11.11 -9.31
CA VAL A 146 -3.97 10.81 -8.53
C VAL A 146 -2.78 10.50 -9.44
N TYR A 147 -2.95 9.65 -10.43
CA TYR A 147 -1.87 9.27 -11.33
C TYR A 147 -1.22 10.46 -12.05
N PRO A 148 -1.97 11.47 -12.53
CA PRO A 148 -1.35 12.66 -13.12
C PRO A 148 -0.43 13.40 -12.14
N GLU A 149 -0.77 13.47 -10.85
CA GLU A 149 0.07 14.11 -9.83
C GLU A 149 1.34 13.30 -9.57
N ILE A 150 1.21 11.99 -9.44
CA ILE A 150 2.38 11.09 -9.29
C ILE A 150 3.29 11.17 -10.54
N TYR A 151 2.73 11.18 -11.74
CA TYR A 151 3.52 11.32 -12.96
C TYR A 151 4.27 12.66 -13.04
N LYS A 152 3.75 13.75 -12.45
CA LYS A 152 4.50 15.02 -12.35
C LYS A 152 5.76 14.87 -11.51
N LEU A 153 5.72 14.08 -10.44
CA LEU A 153 6.90 13.79 -9.61
C LEU A 153 7.87 12.88 -10.38
N LEU A 154 7.38 11.80 -10.96
CA LEU A 154 8.21 10.83 -11.69
C LEU A 154 8.95 11.45 -12.88
N LYS A 155 8.33 12.40 -13.59
CA LYS A 155 8.96 13.12 -14.70
C LYS A 155 10.17 13.96 -14.29
N GLN A 156 10.27 14.32 -13.00
CA GLN A 156 11.45 15.05 -12.47
C GLN A 156 12.64 14.09 -12.28
N ILE A 157 12.39 12.79 -12.20
CA ILE A 157 13.41 11.75 -12.07
C ILE A 157 13.79 11.23 -13.46
N ARG A 158 12.84 10.59 -14.12
CA ARG A 158 13.02 10.00 -15.45
C ARG A 158 11.66 9.87 -16.17
N ARG A 159 11.63 10.29 -17.45
CA ARG A 159 10.36 10.31 -18.22
C ARG A 159 9.79 8.93 -18.54
N SER A 160 10.62 7.88 -18.50
CA SER A 160 10.23 6.52 -18.85
C SER A 160 9.67 5.71 -17.67
N ILE A 161 9.60 6.28 -16.46
CA ILE A 161 9.04 5.58 -15.31
C ILE A 161 7.54 5.39 -15.52
N VAL A 162 7.07 4.18 -15.26
CA VAL A 162 5.67 3.79 -15.43
C VAL A 162 5.10 3.35 -14.07
N ILE A 163 3.87 3.80 -13.79
CA ILE A 163 3.10 3.32 -12.62
C ILE A 163 2.51 1.96 -12.97
N ASP A 164 2.65 0.97 -12.07
CA ASP A 164 1.95 -0.30 -12.24
C ASP A 164 0.45 -0.11 -12.05
N ASN A 165 -0.29 -0.36 -13.11
CA ASN A 165 -1.75 -0.24 -13.13
C ASN A 165 -2.47 -1.39 -12.44
N SER A 166 -1.77 -2.45 -11.99
CA SER A 166 -2.41 -3.60 -11.34
C SER A 166 -3.24 -3.19 -10.13
N SER A 167 -2.79 -2.18 -9.38
CA SER A 167 -3.51 -1.63 -8.22
C SER A 167 -4.91 -1.09 -8.54
N LEU A 168 -5.15 -0.61 -9.78
CA LEU A 168 -6.45 -0.09 -10.20
C LEU A 168 -7.50 -1.19 -10.36
N TYR A 169 -7.08 -2.42 -10.62
CA TYR A 169 -7.98 -3.55 -10.86
C TYR A 169 -8.31 -4.35 -9.61
N ILE A 170 -7.69 -4.02 -8.48
CA ILE A 170 -7.92 -4.68 -7.20
C ILE A 170 -9.01 -3.92 -6.45
N LYS A 171 -10.20 -4.54 -6.28
CA LYS A 171 -11.41 -3.91 -5.71
C LYS A 171 -11.25 -3.23 -4.33
N PHE A 172 -10.16 -3.48 -3.61
CA PHE A 172 -9.95 -3.03 -2.24
C PHE A 172 -8.75 -2.09 -2.08
N GLY A 173 -8.42 -1.37 -3.14
CA GLY A 173 -7.32 -0.41 -3.06
C GLY A 173 -5.99 -1.05 -2.72
N SER A 174 -5.77 -2.24 -3.26
CA SER A 174 -4.53 -2.98 -3.18
C SER A 174 -4.10 -3.41 -1.76
N TYR A 175 -3.73 -4.65 -1.65
CA TYR A 175 -2.86 -5.13 -0.59
C TYR A 175 -1.41 -4.87 -0.98
N ARG A 176 -0.53 -4.89 0.01
CA ARG A 176 0.91 -4.80 -0.20
C ARG A 176 1.62 -5.97 0.49
N ILE A 177 2.54 -6.60 -0.20
CA ILE A 177 3.45 -7.56 0.39
C ILE A 177 4.37 -6.81 1.34
N GLU A 178 4.58 -7.36 2.54
CA GLU A 178 5.48 -6.76 3.51
C GLU A 178 6.88 -6.61 2.91
N SER A 179 7.47 -5.44 3.06
CA SER A 179 8.79 -5.08 2.54
C SER A 179 9.64 -4.47 3.63
N TYR A 180 10.92 -4.34 3.38
CA TYR A 180 11.86 -3.69 4.29
C TYR A 180 12.38 -2.39 3.71
N ASP A 181 12.26 -1.32 4.48
CA ASP A 181 12.87 -0.03 4.19
C ASP A 181 13.27 0.66 5.49
N PRO A 182 14.56 0.81 5.78
CA PRO A 182 15.01 1.43 7.04
C PRO A 182 14.74 2.94 7.10
N ALA A 183 14.48 3.57 5.95
CA ALA A 183 14.29 5.01 5.83
C ALA A 183 13.13 5.35 4.88
N PRO A 184 11.89 4.93 5.18
CA PRO A 184 10.73 5.32 4.38
C PRO A 184 10.44 6.81 4.56
N TYR A 185 9.82 7.42 3.55
CA TYR A 185 9.11 8.68 3.77
C TYR A 185 7.82 8.39 4.55
N ASN A 186 7.62 9.10 5.65
CA ASN A 186 6.45 8.95 6.49
C ASN A 186 5.88 10.33 6.83
N ASN A 187 4.66 10.59 6.40
CA ASN A 187 3.87 11.78 6.66
C ASN A 187 2.48 11.43 7.22
N PHE A 188 2.39 10.33 7.97
CA PHE A 188 1.15 10.06 8.69
C PHE A 188 0.86 11.13 9.74
N GLY A 189 1.93 11.78 10.28
CA GLY A 189 1.86 12.86 11.24
C GLY A 189 1.15 12.45 12.55
N ASP A 190 1.12 13.39 13.50
CA ASP A 190 0.20 13.31 14.64
C ASP A 190 -1.23 13.73 14.24
N THR A 191 -1.50 13.86 12.95
CA THR A 191 -2.75 14.39 12.40
C THR A 191 -3.86 13.37 12.51
N GLN A 192 -4.90 13.77 13.20
CA GLN A 192 -6.24 13.21 13.18
C GLN A 192 -6.74 13.15 11.73
N TRP A 193 -7.06 11.98 11.27
CA TRP A 193 -7.75 11.73 9.99
C TRP A 193 -9.24 11.62 10.22
#